data_d9965d5e96697b50b1163dd1dcc52212
#
_entry.id   d9965d5e96697b50b1163dd1dcc52212
#
_cell.length_a   1.000
_cell.length_b   1.000
_cell.length_c   1.000
_cell.angle_alpha   90.00
_cell.angle_beta   90.00
_cell.angle_gamma   90.00
#
_symmetry.space_group_name_H-M   'P 1'
#
loop_
_entity.id
_entity.type
_entity.pdbx_description
1 polymer ?
#
loop_
_entity_poly.entity_id
_entity_poly.type
_entity_poly.pdbx_seq_one_letter_code
_entity_poly.pdbx_strand_id
1 'polypeptide(L)'
;YTLFSAQDDPDRYRSVFNEVRNSIYLYKTTFGFYHIYSFLPDTQLGAFEGLYFLSLKDFSMFDLSETQLKTPGTSSIWSYQKDIRLPFVLSDKETGSDVITCCRLLKNQTTKEPEYAYAILLNPGKFSDLLSETFQDDRITSYLISEDGTIMAHTSRELCGSVLSEEKRSLLLNRTESIFTQDRMHYHTIQP
;
A
#
# COMPACT_ATOMS: atom_id res chain seq x y z
N TYR A 1 -11.62 -4.47 16.09
CA TYR A 1 -12.27 -4.52 17.42
C TYR A 1 -12.84 -5.90 17.74
N THR A 2 -13.52 -6.56 16.80
CA THR A 2 -14.22 -7.84 17.08
C THR A 2 -13.24 -8.99 17.39
N LEU A 3 -12.07 -9.03 16.75
CA LEU A 3 -11.06 -10.06 16.99
C LEU A 3 -10.49 -9.96 18.40
N PHE A 4 -10.21 -8.75 18.87
CA PHE A 4 -9.65 -8.50 20.22
C PHE A 4 -10.66 -8.74 21.33
N SER A 5 -11.93 -8.42 21.11
CA SER A 5 -12.99 -8.67 22.09
C SER A 5 -13.33 -10.15 22.27
N ALA A 6 -12.78 -11.02 21.41
CA ALA A 6 -13.00 -12.47 21.47
C ALA A 6 -11.82 -13.24 22.08
N GLN A 7 -10.75 -12.56 22.54
CA GLN A 7 -9.52 -13.20 23.03
C GLN A 7 -9.74 -14.16 24.21
N ASP A 8 -10.71 -13.85 25.07
CA ASP A 8 -11.02 -14.66 26.26
C ASP A 8 -11.88 -15.90 25.94
N ASP A 9 -12.38 -16.03 24.70
CA ASP A 9 -13.18 -17.15 24.23
C ASP A 9 -12.51 -17.77 22.99
N PRO A 10 -11.79 -18.90 23.13
CA PRO A 10 -11.04 -19.52 22.05
C PRO A 10 -11.86 -19.90 20.82
N ASP A 11 -13.13 -20.34 21.02
CA ASP A 11 -13.98 -20.74 19.91
C ASP A 11 -14.49 -19.54 19.13
N ARG A 12 -14.89 -18.49 19.84
CA ARG A 12 -15.26 -17.21 19.25
C ARG A 12 -14.09 -16.57 18.52
N TYR A 13 -12.90 -16.59 19.13
CA TYR A 13 -11.69 -16.06 18.52
C TYR A 13 -11.37 -16.79 17.22
N ARG A 14 -11.40 -18.12 17.21
CA ARG A 14 -11.18 -18.94 15.99
C ARG A 14 -12.21 -18.63 14.91
N SER A 15 -13.47 -18.46 15.28
CA SER A 15 -14.53 -18.10 14.32
C SER A 15 -14.26 -16.77 13.65
N VAL A 16 -14.00 -15.72 14.46
CA VAL A 16 -13.69 -14.37 13.97
C VAL A 16 -12.40 -14.34 13.13
N PHE A 17 -11.37 -15.08 13.55
CA PHE A 17 -10.15 -15.21 12.78
C PHE A 17 -10.39 -15.80 11.40
N ASN A 18 -11.16 -16.88 11.31
CA ASN A 18 -11.50 -17.50 10.04
C ASN A 18 -12.32 -16.56 9.14
N GLU A 19 -13.23 -15.78 9.71
CA GLU A 19 -14.01 -14.78 8.99
C GLU A 19 -13.10 -13.69 8.41
N VAL A 20 -12.19 -13.14 9.21
CA VAL A 20 -11.20 -12.14 8.75
C VAL A 20 -10.31 -12.72 7.65
N ARG A 21 -9.78 -13.92 7.85
CA ARG A 21 -8.96 -14.60 6.85
C ARG A 21 -9.70 -14.81 5.53
N ASN A 22 -10.95 -15.27 5.60
CA ASN A 22 -11.78 -15.49 4.41
C ASN A 22 -12.10 -14.17 3.70
N SER A 23 -12.34 -13.09 4.47
CA SER A 23 -12.54 -11.75 3.90
C SER A 23 -11.29 -11.25 3.19
N ILE A 24 -10.10 -11.40 3.80
CA ILE A 24 -8.83 -11.04 3.16
C ILE A 24 -8.63 -11.84 1.86
N TYR A 25 -8.90 -13.15 1.88
CA TYR A 25 -8.80 -14.00 0.69
C TYR A 25 -9.76 -13.54 -0.41
N LEU A 26 -11.00 -13.23 -0.06
CA LEU A 26 -12.00 -12.72 -1.00
C LEU A 26 -11.57 -11.40 -1.62
N TYR A 27 -11.14 -10.43 -0.82
CA TYR A 27 -10.65 -9.14 -1.33
C TYR A 27 -9.43 -9.32 -2.24
N LYS A 28 -8.49 -10.17 -1.83
CA LYS A 28 -7.30 -10.47 -2.63
C LYS A 28 -7.66 -11.04 -4.01
N THR A 29 -8.60 -11.98 -4.06
CA THR A 29 -9.02 -12.61 -5.33
C THR A 29 -9.89 -11.70 -6.18
N THR A 30 -10.80 -10.94 -5.57
CA THR A 30 -11.72 -10.05 -6.27
C THR A 30 -11.01 -8.84 -6.88
N PHE A 31 -10.12 -8.22 -6.12
CA PHE A 31 -9.43 -6.98 -6.53
C PHE A 31 -8.01 -7.23 -7.06
N GLY A 32 -7.54 -8.48 -7.07
CA GLY A 32 -6.22 -8.82 -7.57
C GLY A 32 -5.08 -8.22 -6.74
N PHE A 33 -5.27 -7.99 -5.44
CA PHE A 33 -4.22 -7.55 -4.55
C PHE A 33 -3.12 -8.61 -4.49
N TYR A 34 -1.85 -8.15 -4.44
CA TYR A 34 -0.73 -9.06 -4.33
C TYR A 34 -0.74 -9.75 -2.96
N HIS A 35 -0.86 -8.96 -1.88
CA HIS A 35 -1.00 -9.45 -0.52
C HIS A 35 -1.66 -8.42 0.40
N ILE A 36 -2.10 -8.86 1.59
CA ILE A 36 -2.61 -8.01 2.66
C ILE A 36 -2.02 -8.52 3.97
N TYR A 37 -1.38 -7.65 4.73
CA TYR A 37 -0.90 -7.94 6.08
C TYR A 37 -1.64 -7.11 7.12
N SER A 38 -1.88 -7.74 8.27
CA SER A 38 -2.34 -7.11 9.49
C SER A 38 -1.26 -7.24 10.55
N PHE A 39 -0.89 -6.16 11.18
CA PHE A 39 0.18 -6.11 12.17
C PHE A 39 -0.40 -5.88 13.55
N LEU A 40 -0.11 -6.77 14.46
CA LEU A 40 -0.65 -6.82 15.80
C LEU A 40 0.45 -6.75 16.86
N PRO A 41 0.18 -6.21 18.05
CA PRO A 41 1.07 -6.36 19.20
C PRO A 41 1.37 -7.84 19.47
N ASP A 42 2.58 -8.17 19.88
CA ASP A 42 3.01 -9.56 20.14
C ASP A 42 2.09 -10.26 21.15
N THR A 43 1.57 -9.52 22.13
CA THR A 43 0.63 -10.04 23.14
C THR A 43 -0.70 -10.51 22.52
N GLN A 44 -1.03 -10.05 21.32
CA GLN A 44 -2.27 -10.36 20.64
C GLN A 44 -2.08 -11.29 19.44
N LEU A 45 -0.84 -11.45 18.98
CA LEU A 45 -0.51 -12.26 17.82
C LEU A 45 -0.64 -13.75 18.10
N GLY A 46 -0.06 -14.22 19.21
CA GLY A 46 -0.17 -15.60 19.71
C GLY A 46 0.13 -16.65 18.64
N ALA A 47 -0.72 -17.68 18.58
CA ALA A 47 -0.58 -18.80 17.65
C ALA A 47 -1.07 -18.47 16.21
N PHE A 48 -1.45 -17.24 15.93
CA PHE A 48 -1.99 -16.81 14.63
C PHE A 48 -0.96 -16.09 13.75
N GLU A 49 0.26 -15.93 14.25
CA GLU A 49 1.37 -15.41 13.44
C GLU A 49 1.52 -16.24 12.17
N GLY A 50 1.64 -15.56 11.04
CA GLY A 50 1.85 -16.20 9.76
C GLY A 50 1.26 -15.39 8.60
N LEU A 51 0.78 -16.08 7.61
CA LEU A 51 0.44 -15.61 6.26
C LEU A 51 -0.20 -14.21 6.16
N TYR A 52 -1.04 -13.83 7.11
CA TYR A 52 -1.77 -12.54 7.10
C TYR A 52 -1.55 -11.70 8.36
N PHE A 53 -1.01 -12.27 9.40
CA PHE A 53 -0.85 -11.63 10.71
C PHE A 53 0.62 -11.66 11.13
N LEU A 54 1.17 -10.49 11.33
CA LEU A 54 2.58 -10.28 11.68
C LEU A 54 2.71 -9.47 12.95
N SER A 55 3.88 -9.51 13.57
CA SER A 55 4.20 -8.62 14.67
C SER A 55 4.15 -7.16 14.24
N LEU A 56 3.61 -6.30 15.09
CA LEU A 56 3.60 -4.86 14.85
C LEU A 56 5.02 -4.28 14.67
N LYS A 57 6.03 -4.94 15.24
CA LYS A 57 7.45 -4.59 15.07
C LYS A 57 7.91 -4.75 13.62
N ASP A 58 7.35 -5.73 12.90
CA ASP A 58 7.71 -6.01 11.50
C ASP A 58 7.14 -4.97 10.54
N PHE A 59 6.24 -4.09 11.01
CA PHE A 59 5.72 -2.99 10.19
C PHE A 59 6.81 -2.04 9.69
N SER A 60 7.94 -1.99 10.40
CA SER A 60 9.13 -1.22 9.99
C SER A 60 9.73 -1.65 8.65
N MET A 61 9.36 -2.85 8.13
CA MET A 61 9.83 -3.31 6.81
C MET A 61 9.46 -2.39 5.66
N PHE A 62 8.42 -1.56 5.82
CA PHE A 62 7.95 -0.65 4.77
C PHE A 62 8.68 0.69 4.73
N ASP A 63 9.73 0.89 5.51
CA ASP A 63 10.59 2.11 5.51
C ASP A 63 9.80 3.42 5.39
N LEU A 64 8.70 3.51 6.13
CA LEU A 64 7.86 4.71 6.14
C LEU A 64 8.52 5.78 7.01
N SER A 65 8.62 6.99 6.49
CA SER A 65 9.21 8.11 7.25
C SER A 65 8.40 8.40 8.52
N GLU A 66 9.10 8.84 9.57
CA GLU A 66 8.42 9.28 10.81
C GLU A 66 7.38 10.39 10.56
N THR A 67 7.62 11.24 9.58
CA THR A 67 6.70 12.32 9.20
C THR A 67 5.40 11.76 8.67
N GLN A 68 5.47 10.75 7.79
CA GLN A 68 4.32 10.04 7.26
C GLN A 68 3.52 9.34 8.38
N LEU A 69 4.24 8.75 9.35
CA LEU A 69 3.62 8.05 10.48
C LEU A 69 3.05 9.01 11.56
N LYS A 70 3.52 10.25 11.60
CA LYS A 70 3.10 11.26 12.60
C LYS A 70 1.88 12.07 12.20
N THR A 71 1.48 12.03 10.92
CA THR A 71 0.31 12.79 10.47
C THR A 71 -0.93 12.32 11.24
N PRO A 72 -1.52 13.19 12.08
CA PRO A 72 -2.72 12.82 12.83
C PRO A 72 -3.86 12.66 11.85
N GLY A 73 -4.46 11.50 11.83
CA GLY A 73 -5.65 11.32 11.03
C GLY A 73 -5.75 9.98 10.35
N THR A 74 -6.69 9.89 9.50
CA THR A 74 -7.23 8.68 8.91
C THR A 74 -6.64 8.31 7.57
N SER A 75 -5.64 9.04 7.10
CA SER A 75 -5.06 8.82 5.77
C SER A 75 -4.16 7.59 5.72
N SER A 76 -4.33 6.81 4.68
CA SER A 76 -3.42 5.74 4.32
C SER A 76 -2.21 6.34 3.60
N ILE A 77 -1.04 5.74 3.81
CA ILE A 77 0.20 6.15 3.19
C ILE A 77 0.43 5.27 1.97
N TRP A 78 0.56 5.88 0.82
CA TRP A 78 0.88 5.22 -0.42
C TRP A 78 2.36 5.39 -0.74
N SER A 79 3.05 4.28 -1.03
CA SER A 79 4.46 4.32 -1.39
C SER A 79 4.82 3.20 -2.37
N TYR A 80 5.94 3.37 -3.07
CA TYR A 80 6.55 2.36 -3.90
C TYR A 80 7.74 1.77 -3.17
N GLN A 81 7.75 0.45 -2.99
CA GLN A 81 8.82 -0.26 -2.32
C GLN A 81 9.55 -1.15 -3.33
N LYS A 82 10.87 -0.97 -3.45
CA LYS A 82 11.72 -1.77 -4.31
C LYS A 82 12.29 -2.96 -3.57
N ASP A 83 12.36 -4.09 -4.25
CA ASP A 83 13.06 -5.29 -3.81
C ASP A 83 12.70 -5.72 -2.38
N ILE A 84 11.42 -5.53 -2.00
CA ILE A 84 10.95 -5.90 -0.67
C ILE A 84 10.83 -7.43 -0.54
N ARG A 85 11.37 -7.97 0.53
CA ARG A 85 11.18 -9.37 0.89
C ARG A 85 9.94 -9.52 1.76
N LEU A 86 8.93 -10.14 1.19
CA LEU A 86 7.65 -10.33 1.87
C LEU A 86 7.65 -11.64 2.64
N PRO A 87 7.40 -11.63 3.96
CA PRO A 87 7.30 -12.85 4.73
C PRO A 87 6.08 -13.66 4.27
N PHE A 88 6.22 -15.00 4.31
CA PHE A 88 5.14 -15.96 4.00
C PHE A 88 4.55 -15.86 2.59
N VAL A 89 5.15 -15.11 1.69
CA VAL A 89 4.79 -15.16 0.27
C VAL A 89 5.64 -16.26 -0.36
N LEU A 90 4.96 -17.27 -0.90
CA LEU A 90 5.59 -18.31 -1.69
C LEU A 90 6.06 -17.70 -3.02
N SER A 91 7.23 -17.12 -3.00
CA SER A 91 7.94 -16.68 -4.21
C SER A 91 9.03 -17.70 -4.47
N ASP A 92 9.00 -18.35 -5.62
CA ASP A 92 10.08 -19.24 -6.08
C ASP A 92 11.39 -18.48 -6.39
N LYS A 93 11.40 -17.19 -6.14
CA LYS A 93 12.54 -16.31 -6.40
C LYS A 93 13.12 -15.82 -5.09
N GLU A 94 14.40 -16.05 -4.89
CA GLU A 94 15.22 -15.44 -3.82
C GLU A 94 15.30 -13.91 -3.92
N THR A 95 14.83 -13.35 -5.02
CA THR A 95 14.78 -11.90 -5.28
C THR A 95 13.54 -11.30 -4.68
N GLY A 96 13.67 -10.16 -4.04
CA GLY A 96 12.56 -9.34 -3.58
C GLY A 96 11.65 -8.91 -4.73
N SER A 97 10.49 -8.39 -4.39
CA SER A 97 9.52 -7.91 -5.37
C SER A 97 9.28 -6.41 -5.19
N ASP A 98 9.12 -5.73 -6.31
CA ASP A 98 8.63 -4.36 -6.30
C ASP A 98 7.13 -4.36 -6.03
N VAL A 99 6.68 -3.52 -5.10
CA VAL A 99 5.27 -3.42 -4.72
C VAL A 99 4.84 -1.97 -4.52
N ILE A 100 3.60 -1.69 -4.85
CA ILE A 100 2.92 -0.49 -4.37
C ILE A 100 2.29 -0.86 -3.03
N THR A 101 2.55 -0.07 -1.99
CA THR A 101 1.98 -0.29 -0.67
C THR A 101 0.96 0.77 -0.33
N CYS A 102 -0.13 0.34 0.29
CA CYS A 102 -1.08 1.20 0.97
C CYS A 102 -1.06 0.82 2.46
N CYS A 103 -0.39 1.61 3.26
CA CYS A 103 -0.15 1.33 4.67
C CYS A 103 -0.92 2.28 5.57
N ARG A 104 -1.34 1.77 6.74
CA ARG A 104 -1.93 2.60 7.79
C ARG A 104 -1.52 2.09 9.16
N LEU A 105 -1.08 3.02 10.00
CA LEU A 105 -0.77 2.77 11.40
C LEU A 105 -1.84 3.43 12.29
N LEU A 106 -2.49 2.63 13.12
CA LEU A 106 -3.46 3.09 14.10
C LEU A 106 -2.79 3.19 15.46
N LYS A 107 -2.98 4.31 16.12
CA LYS A 107 -2.44 4.58 17.45
C LYS A 107 -3.57 4.65 18.47
N ASN A 108 -3.30 4.20 19.66
CA ASN A 108 -4.19 4.41 20.80
C ASN A 108 -4.43 5.91 20.98
N GLN A 109 -5.67 6.30 21.13
CA GLN A 109 -6.02 7.72 21.23
C GLN A 109 -5.48 8.38 22.50
N THR A 110 -5.34 7.62 23.59
CA THR A 110 -4.89 8.10 24.89
C THR A 110 -3.38 8.05 25.01
N THR A 111 -2.76 6.88 24.76
CA THR A 111 -1.32 6.67 24.96
C THR A 111 -0.47 7.12 23.78
N LYS A 112 -1.08 7.30 22.60
CA LYS A 112 -0.41 7.58 21.31
C LYS A 112 0.52 6.48 20.84
N GLU A 113 0.57 5.36 21.54
CA GLU A 113 1.36 4.19 21.14
C GLU A 113 0.71 3.47 19.95
N PRO A 114 1.51 2.85 19.07
CA PRO A 114 1.03 2.00 18.00
C PRO A 114 0.20 0.85 18.57
N GLU A 115 -1.00 0.65 18.05
CA GLU A 115 -1.93 -0.38 18.49
C GLU A 115 -2.20 -1.44 17.41
N TYR A 116 -2.20 -0.99 16.16
CA TYR A 116 -2.50 -1.85 15.02
C TYR A 116 -1.99 -1.20 13.74
N ALA A 117 -1.56 -2.02 12.78
CA ALA A 117 -1.29 -1.54 11.43
C ALA A 117 -1.79 -2.52 10.37
N TYR A 118 -1.96 -2.04 9.15
CA TYR A 118 -2.15 -2.90 8.00
C TYR A 118 -1.37 -2.39 6.80
N ALA A 119 -1.07 -3.30 5.90
CA ALA A 119 -0.50 -3.01 4.60
C ALA A 119 -1.22 -3.80 3.51
N ILE A 120 -1.68 -3.11 2.49
CA ILE A 120 -2.20 -3.68 1.26
C ILE A 120 -1.11 -3.55 0.21
N LEU A 121 -0.75 -4.66 -0.41
CA LEU A 121 0.32 -4.76 -1.39
C LEU A 121 -0.28 -4.98 -2.77
N LEU A 122 0.14 -4.17 -3.72
CA LEU A 122 -0.37 -4.17 -5.08
C LEU A 122 0.80 -4.39 -6.05
N ASN A 123 0.52 -5.11 -7.13
CA ASN A 123 1.53 -5.37 -8.16
C ASN A 123 1.62 -4.16 -9.11
N PRO A 124 2.77 -3.46 -9.19
CA PRO A 124 2.93 -2.31 -10.07
C PRO A 124 2.68 -2.64 -11.54
N GLY A 125 3.08 -3.85 -11.97
CA GLY A 125 2.89 -4.31 -13.34
C GLY A 125 1.41 -4.39 -13.75
N LYS A 126 0.53 -4.84 -12.83
CA LYS A 126 -0.92 -4.87 -13.10
C LYS A 126 -1.52 -3.47 -13.27
N PHE A 127 -1.04 -2.49 -12.51
CA PHE A 127 -1.46 -1.10 -12.69
C PHE A 127 -0.94 -0.51 -14.00
N SER A 128 0.29 -0.83 -14.38
CA SER A 128 0.85 -0.43 -15.66
C SER A 128 0.05 -1.00 -16.83
N ASP A 129 -0.38 -2.27 -16.73
CA ASP A 129 -1.25 -2.90 -17.74
C ASP A 129 -2.60 -2.18 -17.83
N LEU A 130 -3.22 -1.91 -16.67
CA LEU A 130 -4.50 -1.19 -16.61
C LEU A 130 -4.39 0.21 -17.25
N LEU A 131 -3.30 0.94 -16.97
CA LEU A 131 -3.05 2.24 -17.59
C LEU A 131 -2.90 2.12 -19.10
N SER A 132 -2.16 1.12 -19.59
CA SER A 132 -1.96 0.88 -21.03
C SER A 132 -3.23 0.44 -21.73
N GLU A 133 -4.06 -0.38 -21.08
CA GLU A 133 -5.35 -0.82 -21.61
C GLU A 133 -6.38 0.31 -21.68
N THR A 134 -6.34 1.21 -20.69
CA THR A 134 -7.29 2.35 -20.60
C THR A 134 -6.95 3.43 -21.64
N PHE A 135 -5.67 3.68 -21.86
CA PHE A 135 -5.17 4.73 -22.73
C PHE A 135 -4.40 4.11 -23.89
N GLN A 136 -5.13 3.61 -24.90
CA GLN A 136 -4.56 2.92 -26.08
C GLN A 136 -3.95 3.86 -27.14
N ASP A 137 -3.82 5.15 -26.86
CA ASP A 137 -3.22 6.13 -27.77
C ASP A 137 -1.75 6.35 -27.39
N ASP A 138 -0.82 6.01 -28.29
CA ASP A 138 0.63 6.16 -28.09
C ASP A 138 1.09 7.60 -27.78
N ARG A 139 0.22 8.58 -28.03
CA ARG A 139 0.46 9.99 -27.69
C ARG A 139 0.15 10.31 -26.22
N ILE A 140 -0.51 9.40 -25.51
CA ILE A 140 -0.90 9.57 -24.12
C ILE A 140 0.06 8.79 -23.23
N THR A 141 0.69 9.48 -22.30
CA THR A 141 1.48 8.88 -21.22
C THR A 141 0.72 9.02 -19.91
N SER A 142 0.41 7.88 -19.29
CA SER A 142 -0.31 7.85 -18.02
C SER A 142 0.55 7.23 -16.94
N TYR A 143 0.49 7.79 -15.75
CA TYR A 143 1.21 7.28 -14.60
C TYR A 143 0.55 7.65 -13.28
N LEU A 144 0.81 6.83 -12.26
CA LEU A 144 0.42 7.03 -10.89
C LEU A 144 1.65 7.47 -10.09
N ILE A 145 1.54 8.55 -9.34
CA ILE A 145 2.64 9.07 -8.51
C ILE A 145 2.22 9.14 -7.04
N SER A 146 3.18 8.93 -6.15
CA SER A 146 3.04 9.19 -4.72
C SER A 146 3.28 10.68 -4.39
N GLU A 147 2.98 11.09 -3.17
CA GLU A 147 3.17 12.46 -2.70
C GLU A 147 4.63 12.93 -2.76
N ASP A 148 5.59 12.01 -2.64
CA ASP A 148 7.01 12.29 -2.76
C ASP A 148 7.50 12.36 -4.22
N GLY A 149 6.61 12.15 -5.19
CA GLY A 149 6.91 12.19 -6.61
C GLY A 149 7.47 10.89 -7.19
N THR A 150 7.42 9.78 -6.44
CA THR A 150 7.81 8.47 -6.96
C THR A 150 6.75 7.94 -7.92
N ILE A 151 7.15 7.46 -9.09
CA ILE A 151 6.26 6.84 -10.07
C ILE A 151 5.91 5.43 -9.59
N MET A 152 4.70 5.23 -9.15
CA MET A 152 4.21 3.94 -8.65
C MET A 152 3.79 2.99 -9.78
N ALA A 153 3.17 3.54 -10.83
CA ALA A 153 2.83 2.81 -12.06
C ALA A 153 2.96 3.74 -13.26
N HIS A 154 3.29 3.20 -14.42
CA HIS A 154 3.49 3.96 -15.65
C HIS A 154 3.17 3.08 -16.86
N THR A 155 2.68 3.66 -17.97
CA THR A 155 2.50 2.93 -19.24
C THR A 155 3.80 2.27 -19.73
N SER A 156 4.96 2.89 -19.46
CA SER A 156 6.29 2.26 -19.63
C SER A 156 6.79 1.74 -18.30
N ARG A 157 6.75 0.43 -18.09
CA ARG A 157 7.03 -0.23 -16.79
C ARG A 157 8.42 0.05 -16.24
N GLU A 158 9.42 0.28 -17.10
CA GLU A 158 10.79 0.60 -16.71
C GLU A 158 10.92 1.90 -15.91
N LEU A 159 9.92 2.76 -15.97
CA LEU A 159 9.88 4.01 -15.21
C LEU A 159 9.29 3.85 -13.81
N CYS A 160 8.69 2.70 -13.51
CA CYS A 160 8.17 2.44 -12.18
C CYS A 160 9.30 2.47 -11.12
N GLY A 161 9.03 3.12 -9.99
CA GLY A 161 10.00 3.32 -8.92
C GLY A 161 11.07 4.37 -9.19
N SER A 162 11.01 5.09 -10.32
CA SER A 162 11.81 6.30 -10.52
C SER A 162 11.12 7.52 -9.89
N VAL A 163 11.91 8.55 -9.59
CA VAL A 163 11.40 9.79 -8.98
C VAL A 163 11.32 10.86 -10.06
N LEU A 164 10.22 11.58 -10.09
CA LEU A 164 10.06 12.75 -10.96
C LEU A 164 11.10 13.83 -10.62
N SER A 165 11.55 14.57 -11.64
CA SER A 165 12.35 15.77 -11.39
C SER A 165 11.56 16.75 -10.52
N GLU A 166 12.28 17.55 -9.70
CA GLU A 166 11.64 18.52 -8.80
C GLU A 166 10.73 19.50 -9.56
N GLU A 167 11.13 19.88 -10.77
CA GLU A 167 10.33 20.74 -11.64
C GLU A 167 9.00 20.10 -12.01
N LYS A 168 9.02 18.83 -12.47
CA LYS A 168 7.79 18.09 -12.82
C LYS A 168 6.94 17.81 -11.57
N ARG A 169 7.58 17.47 -10.47
CA ARG A 169 6.89 17.24 -9.19
C ARG A 169 6.13 18.49 -8.74
N SER A 170 6.82 19.64 -8.71
CA SER A 170 6.20 20.92 -8.37
C SER A 170 5.05 21.28 -9.31
N LEU A 171 5.22 20.99 -10.60
CA LEU A 171 4.21 21.23 -11.61
C LEU A 171 2.94 20.41 -11.36
N LEU A 172 3.07 19.15 -10.98
CA LEU A 172 1.95 18.21 -10.88
C LEU A 172 1.27 18.23 -9.50
N LEU A 173 2.04 18.35 -8.42
CA LEU A 173 1.51 18.20 -7.06
C LEU A 173 1.05 19.53 -6.42
N ASN A 174 1.59 20.66 -6.85
CA ASN A 174 1.27 21.96 -6.25
C ASN A 174 0.16 22.74 -6.97
N ARG A 175 -0.40 22.20 -8.06
CA ARG A 175 -1.48 22.87 -8.79
C ARG A 175 -2.84 22.45 -8.30
N THR A 176 -3.73 23.43 -8.22
CA THR A 176 -5.16 23.24 -7.93
C THR A 176 -5.97 22.94 -9.21
N GLU A 177 -5.41 23.22 -10.38
CA GLU A 177 -6.05 22.97 -11.66
C GLU A 177 -5.83 21.54 -12.10
N SER A 178 -6.90 20.83 -12.39
CA SER A 178 -6.85 19.44 -12.85
C SER A 178 -6.48 19.31 -14.35
N ILE A 179 -6.58 20.37 -15.13
CA ILE A 179 -6.23 20.41 -16.56
C ILE A 179 -5.41 21.65 -16.83
N PHE A 180 -4.21 21.48 -17.38
CA PHE A 180 -3.34 22.60 -17.74
C PHE A 180 -2.43 22.23 -18.92
N THR A 181 -1.86 23.23 -19.57
CA THR A 181 -0.93 23.07 -20.69
C THR A 181 0.41 23.71 -20.34
N GLN A 182 1.49 22.99 -20.54
CA GLN A 182 2.85 23.51 -20.44
C GLN A 182 3.73 22.86 -21.53
N ASP A 183 4.59 23.66 -22.17
CA ASP A 183 5.54 23.21 -23.21
C ASP A 183 4.89 22.40 -24.34
N ARG A 184 3.69 22.77 -24.76
CA ARG A 184 2.83 22.08 -25.74
C ARG A 184 2.31 20.72 -25.29
N MET A 185 2.50 20.35 -24.03
CA MET A 185 1.93 19.15 -23.44
C MET A 185 0.65 19.51 -22.67
N HIS A 186 -0.39 18.67 -22.84
CA HIS A 186 -1.62 18.77 -22.06
C HIS A 186 -1.55 17.81 -20.88
N TYR A 187 -1.75 18.32 -19.71
CA TYR A 187 -1.75 17.51 -18.45
C TYR A 187 -3.17 17.41 -17.92
N HIS A 188 -3.52 16.23 -17.51
CA HIS A 188 -4.76 15.97 -16.78
C HIS A 188 -4.41 15.27 -15.49
N THR A 189 -4.59 15.94 -14.35
CA THR A 189 -4.31 15.39 -13.03
C THR A 189 -5.61 15.03 -12.33
N ILE A 190 -5.66 13.85 -11.73
CA ILE A 190 -6.75 13.40 -10.89
C ILE A 190 -6.15 13.19 -9.49
N GLN A 191 -6.67 13.93 -8.52
CA GLN A 191 -6.31 13.76 -7.11
C GLN A 191 -7.44 13.00 -6.42
N PRO A 192 -7.12 12.03 -5.55
CA PRO A 192 -8.10 11.26 -4.81
C PRO A 192 -8.83 12.08 -3.74
#